data_bc611105fe47e20745871701c4736ca7
#
_entry.id   bc611105fe47e20745871701c4736ca7
#
_cell.length_a   1.000
_cell.length_b   1.000
_cell.length_c   1.000
_cell.angle_alpha   90.00
_cell.angle_beta   90.00
_cell.angle_gamma   90.00
#
_symmetry.space_group_name_H-M   'P 1'
#
loop_
_entity.id
_entity.type
_entity.pdbx_description
1 polymer ?
#
loop_
_entity_poly.entity_id
_entity_poly.type
_entity_poly.pdbx_seq_one_letter_code
_entity_poly.pdbx_strand_id
1 'polypeptide(L)'
;MAYAGKVVLHLRSTERQGLDSLIEDFMRDGVRFVGVVGPDCVDIEDVVDWICLGPCDGTREPYDMLTSSHDDESLEDAISFAERITGNYQGHAFGERVEVVTLG
;
A
#
# COMPACT_ATOMS: atom_id res chain seq x y z
N MET A 1 17.26 3.37 2.34
CA MET A 1 16.37 3.76 3.45
C MET A 1 15.06 2.99 3.31
N ALA A 2 14.51 2.58 4.44
CA ALA A 2 13.25 1.84 4.43
C ALA A 2 12.05 2.78 4.29
N TYR A 3 10.99 2.31 3.65
CA TYR A 3 9.72 3.01 3.63
C TYR A 3 9.12 3.07 5.03
N ALA A 4 8.27 4.07 5.27
CA ALA A 4 7.49 4.15 6.50
C ALA A 4 6.53 2.96 6.61
N GLY A 5 6.08 2.64 7.81
CA GLY A 5 5.13 1.55 8.02
C GLY A 5 3.76 1.81 7.38
N LYS A 6 3.41 3.08 7.12
CA LYS A 6 2.19 3.48 6.42
C LYS A 6 2.58 4.26 5.18
N VAL A 7 2.07 3.85 4.03
CA VAL A 7 2.34 4.49 2.74
C VAL A 7 1.03 4.91 2.08
N VAL A 8 1.02 6.12 1.55
CA VAL A 8 -0.05 6.56 0.63
C VAL A 8 0.52 6.48 -0.78
N LEU A 9 -0.03 5.59 -1.58
CA LEU A 9 0.38 5.41 -2.97
C LEU A 9 -0.44 6.35 -3.84
N HIS A 10 0.21 7.39 -4.34
CA HIS A 10 -0.42 8.41 -5.17
C HIS A 10 -0.24 8.06 -6.65
N LEU A 11 -1.33 7.69 -7.30
CA LEU A 11 -1.34 7.34 -8.71
C LEU A 11 -1.57 8.60 -9.55
N ARG A 12 -0.65 8.88 -10.47
CA ARG A 12 -0.77 10.04 -11.36
C ARG A 12 -1.36 9.66 -12.71
N SER A 13 -1.41 8.36 -13.01
CA SER A 13 -1.97 7.86 -14.26
C SER A 13 -2.47 6.44 -14.04
N THR A 14 -3.02 5.82 -15.09
CA THR A 14 -3.47 4.42 -15.03
C THR A 14 -2.34 3.44 -15.33
N GLU A 15 -1.12 3.91 -15.53
CA GLU A 15 0.02 3.05 -15.78
C GLU A 15 0.38 2.22 -14.56
N ARG A 16 0.70 0.96 -14.79
CA ARG A 16 1.04 0.00 -13.73
C ARG A 16 2.48 -0.49 -13.80
N GLN A 17 3.27 0.10 -14.70
CA GLN A 17 4.67 -0.29 -14.86
C GLN A 17 5.43 -0.03 -13.55
N GLY A 18 6.12 -1.05 -13.07
CA GLY A 18 6.89 -0.96 -11.82
C GLY A 18 6.09 -1.19 -10.56
N LEU A 19 4.77 -1.39 -10.66
CA LEU A 19 3.93 -1.61 -9.48
C LEU A 19 4.36 -2.85 -8.70
N ASP A 20 4.58 -3.97 -9.39
CA ASP A 20 4.96 -5.22 -8.74
C ASP A 20 6.24 -5.06 -7.94
N SER A 21 7.27 -4.46 -8.55
CA SER A 21 8.56 -4.23 -7.88
C SER A 21 8.41 -3.29 -6.70
N LEU A 22 7.57 -2.26 -6.82
CA LEU A 22 7.34 -1.31 -5.74
C LEU A 22 6.68 -1.99 -4.54
N ILE A 23 5.66 -2.81 -4.79
CA ILE A 23 4.97 -3.51 -3.70
C ILE A 23 5.90 -4.54 -3.05
N GLU A 24 6.75 -5.21 -3.83
CA GLU A 24 7.76 -6.10 -3.26
C GLU A 24 8.73 -5.34 -2.36
N ASP A 25 9.12 -4.12 -2.74
CA ASP A 25 9.96 -3.27 -1.90
C ASP A 25 9.24 -2.91 -0.60
N PHE A 26 7.94 -2.61 -0.66
CA PHE A 26 7.15 -2.33 0.54
C PHE A 26 7.16 -3.53 1.48
N MET A 27 6.94 -4.73 0.95
CA MET A 27 6.94 -5.95 1.76
C MET A 27 8.31 -6.19 2.40
N ARG A 28 9.38 -5.97 1.66
CA ARG A 28 10.74 -6.14 2.17
C ARG A 28 11.03 -5.16 3.29
N ASP A 29 10.52 -3.95 3.20
CA ASP A 29 10.76 -2.90 4.18
C ASP A 29 9.81 -2.96 5.38
N GLY A 30 8.83 -3.85 5.35
CA GLY A 30 7.91 -4.03 6.47
C GLY A 30 6.74 -3.05 6.48
N VAL A 31 6.34 -2.51 5.32
CA VAL A 31 5.16 -1.65 5.20
C VAL A 31 3.91 -2.47 5.55
N ARG A 32 3.04 -1.94 6.40
CA ARG A 32 1.85 -2.65 6.90
C ARG A 32 0.53 -2.00 6.48
N PHE A 33 0.57 -0.79 5.97
CA PHE A 33 -0.61 -0.12 5.43
C PHE A 33 -0.27 0.59 4.13
N VAL A 34 -1.10 0.40 3.11
CA VAL A 34 -1.02 1.13 1.84
C VAL A 34 -2.41 1.66 1.51
N GLY A 35 -2.54 2.99 1.47
CA GLY A 35 -3.74 3.65 0.98
C GLY A 35 -3.51 4.12 -0.45
N VAL A 36 -4.36 3.72 -1.37
CA VAL A 36 -4.22 4.01 -2.80
C VAL A 36 -5.17 5.13 -3.20
N VAL A 37 -4.67 6.17 -3.84
CA VAL A 37 -5.46 7.33 -4.27
C VAL A 37 -5.07 7.69 -5.70
N GLY A 38 -6.04 8.13 -6.49
CA GLY A 38 -5.84 8.53 -7.89
C GLY A 38 -6.60 7.64 -8.86
N PRO A 39 -6.35 7.79 -10.19
CA PRO A 39 -7.08 7.03 -11.19
C PRO A 39 -6.87 5.52 -11.01
N ASP A 40 -7.94 4.75 -11.17
CA ASP A 40 -7.95 3.29 -11.02
C ASP A 40 -7.54 2.79 -9.64
N CYS A 41 -7.65 3.62 -8.59
CA CYS A 41 -7.17 3.23 -7.27
C CYS A 41 -7.84 1.96 -6.73
N VAL A 42 -9.12 1.73 -7.06
CA VAL A 42 -9.82 0.51 -6.62
C VAL A 42 -9.17 -0.74 -7.26
N ASP A 43 -8.92 -0.68 -8.56
CA ASP A 43 -8.28 -1.79 -9.28
C ASP A 43 -6.84 -2.00 -8.82
N ILE A 44 -6.12 -0.92 -8.58
CA ILE A 44 -4.74 -1.00 -8.10
C ILE A 44 -4.69 -1.59 -6.69
N GLU A 45 -5.63 -1.23 -5.83
CA GLU A 45 -5.72 -1.85 -4.50
C GLU A 45 -5.88 -3.37 -4.61
N ASP A 46 -6.73 -3.84 -5.51
CA ASP A 46 -6.90 -5.27 -5.75
C ASP A 46 -5.59 -5.92 -6.20
N VAL A 47 -4.84 -5.26 -7.09
CA VAL A 47 -3.54 -5.76 -7.53
C VAL A 47 -2.55 -5.85 -6.36
N VAL A 48 -2.53 -4.83 -5.50
CA VAL A 48 -1.68 -4.85 -4.30
C VAL A 48 -2.02 -6.04 -3.42
N ASP A 49 -3.30 -6.30 -3.19
CA ASP A 49 -3.74 -7.45 -2.39
C ASP A 49 -3.29 -8.77 -3.02
N TRP A 50 -3.41 -8.90 -4.34
CA TRP A 50 -2.95 -10.10 -5.04
C TRP A 50 -1.45 -10.33 -4.89
N ILE A 51 -0.65 -9.26 -4.99
CA ILE A 51 0.80 -9.35 -4.82
C ILE A 51 1.14 -9.79 -3.40
N CYS A 52 0.44 -9.22 -2.40
CA CYS A 52 0.66 -9.58 -1.00
C CYS A 52 0.26 -11.03 -0.72
N LEU A 53 -0.81 -11.52 -1.35
CA LEU A 53 -1.24 -12.91 -1.20
C LEU A 53 -0.17 -13.89 -1.70
N GLY A 54 0.53 -13.52 -2.76
CA GLY A 54 1.61 -14.32 -3.31
C GLY A 54 1.13 -15.49 -4.16
N PRO A 55 2.06 -16.30 -4.64
CA PRO A 55 1.72 -17.43 -5.50
C PRO A 55 0.99 -18.53 -4.71
N CYS A 56 0.07 -19.21 -5.39
CA CYS A 56 -0.75 -20.26 -4.78
C CYS A 56 0.00 -21.59 -4.61
N ASP A 57 1.27 -21.64 -4.96
CA ASP A 57 2.08 -22.85 -4.92
C ASP A 57 2.81 -23.07 -3.58
N GLY A 58 2.59 -22.19 -2.61
CA GLY A 58 3.20 -22.31 -1.28
C GLY A 58 4.66 -21.90 -1.20
N THR A 59 5.22 -21.29 -2.25
CA THR A 59 6.63 -20.85 -2.23
C THR A 59 6.87 -19.64 -1.33
N ARG A 60 5.80 -18.93 -0.96
CA ARG A 60 5.88 -17.78 -0.07
C ARG A 60 4.57 -17.68 0.72
N GLU A 61 4.68 -17.35 2.00
CA GLU A 61 3.49 -17.07 2.81
C GLU A 61 2.87 -15.72 2.43
N PRO A 62 1.55 -15.58 2.53
CA PRO A 62 0.91 -14.29 2.33
C PRO A 62 1.47 -13.24 3.27
N TYR A 63 1.62 -12.02 2.76
CA TYR A 63 2.10 -10.88 3.53
C TYR A 63 0.91 -10.11 4.08
N ASP A 64 0.91 -9.86 5.39
CA ASP A 64 -0.15 -9.12 6.05
C ASP A 64 0.01 -7.62 5.84
N MET A 65 -0.82 -7.06 4.98
CA MET A 65 -0.84 -5.62 4.69
C MET A 65 -2.29 -5.17 4.62
N LEU A 66 -2.61 -4.13 5.40
CA LEU A 66 -3.92 -3.50 5.32
C LEU A 66 -3.91 -2.53 4.14
N THR A 67 -4.91 -2.61 3.28
CA THR A 67 -5.00 -1.73 2.11
C THR A 67 -6.33 -0.99 2.11
N SER A 68 -6.34 0.18 1.47
CA SER A 68 -7.57 0.95 1.24
C SER A 68 -7.47 1.64 -0.10
N SER A 69 -8.63 1.95 -0.70
CA SER A 69 -8.70 2.78 -1.89
C SER A 69 -9.52 4.03 -1.59
N HIS A 70 -9.12 5.13 -2.20
CA HIS A 70 -9.69 6.46 -1.94
C HIS A 70 -10.22 7.06 -3.23
N ASP A 71 -11.27 6.40 -3.77
CA ASP A 71 -11.91 6.82 -5.00
C ASP A 71 -12.63 8.15 -4.78
N ASP A 72 -12.48 9.09 -5.71
CA ASP A 72 -13.04 10.43 -5.63
C ASP A 72 -12.55 11.25 -4.41
N GLU A 73 -11.46 10.85 -3.79
CA GLU A 73 -10.86 11.59 -2.67
C GLU A 73 -9.55 12.25 -3.12
N SER A 74 -9.16 13.27 -2.38
CA SER A 74 -7.88 13.95 -2.64
C SER A 74 -6.72 13.19 -1.99
N LEU A 75 -5.50 13.54 -2.42
CA LEU A 75 -4.29 13.03 -1.77
C LEU A 75 -4.29 13.39 -0.28
N GLU A 76 -4.70 14.61 0.07
CA GLU A 76 -4.76 15.06 1.45
C GLU A 76 -5.72 14.22 2.29
N ASP A 77 -6.87 13.83 1.72
CA ASP A 77 -7.83 12.95 2.40
C ASP A 77 -7.21 11.59 2.68
N ALA A 78 -6.49 11.04 1.71
CA ALA A 78 -5.83 9.75 1.88
C ALA A 78 -4.73 9.82 2.94
N ILE A 79 -3.97 10.91 2.98
CA ILE A 79 -2.95 11.11 4.01
C ILE A 79 -3.60 11.20 5.40
N SER A 80 -4.68 11.96 5.52
CA SER A 80 -5.42 12.09 6.79
C SER A 80 -5.96 10.75 7.26
N PHE A 81 -6.45 9.93 6.33
CA PHE A 81 -6.91 8.59 6.65
C PHE A 81 -5.75 7.75 7.21
N ALA A 82 -4.60 7.76 6.54
CA ALA A 82 -3.42 7.00 6.96
C ALA A 82 -2.94 7.44 8.35
N GLU A 83 -2.98 8.73 8.63
CA GLU A 83 -2.57 9.26 9.93
C GLU A 83 -3.45 8.75 11.07
N ARG A 84 -4.69 8.39 10.81
CA ARG A 84 -5.61 7.83 11.80
C ARG A 84 -5.42 6.33 12.02
N ILE A 85 -4.69 5.66 11.13
CA ILE A 85 -4.41 4.23 11.27
C ILE A 85 -3.37 4.08 12.38
N THR A 86 -3.75 3.45 13.49
CA THR A 86 -2.88 3.27 14.65
C THR A 86 -2.93 1.84 15.14
N GLY A 87 -2.02 1.49 16.05
CA GLY A 87 -1.96 0.15 16.61
C GLY A 87 -1.22 -0.81 15.72
N ASN A 88 -1.83 -1.96 15.47
CA ASN A 88 -1.20 -3.01 14.68
C ASN A 88 -2.21 -3.73 13.80
N TYR A 89 -1.70 -4.49 12.82
CA TYR A 89 -2.47 -5.36 11.96
C TYR A 89 -1.80 -6.73 11.99
N GLN A 90 -2.54 -7.74 12.43
CA GLN A 90 -2.04 -9.13 12.55
C GLN A 90 -0.73 -9.19 13.36
N GLY A 91 -0.64 -8.41 14.43
CA GLY A 91 0.52 -8.40 15.32
C GLY A 91 1.69 -7.52 14.85
N HIS A 92 1.55 -6.83 13.73
CA HIS A 92 2.60 -5.97 13.17
C HIS A 92 2.21 -4.51 13.33
N ALA A 93 3.01 -3.74 14.06
CA ALA A 93 2.73 -2.33 14.32
C ALA A 93 2.80 -1.50 13.03
N PHE A 94 1.86 -0.57 12.86
CA PHE A 94 1.89 0.35 11.72
C PHE A 94 2.98 1.41 11.85
N GLY A 95 3.31 1.81 13.09
CA GLY A 95 4.17 2.96 13.32
C GLY A 95 3.41 4.26 13.14
N GLU A 96 4.09 5.38 13.29
CA GLU A 96 3.47 6.70 13.26
C GLU A 96 3.70 7.45 11.96
N ARG A 97 4.75 7.09 11.22
CA ARG A 97 5.12 7.81 10.02
C ARG A 97 4.24 7.42 8.84
N VAL A 98 3.86 8.43 8.06
CA VAL A 98 3.16 8.25 6.78
C VAL A 98 4.08 8.77 5.68
N GLU A 99 4.25 7.99 4.64
CA GLU A 99 5.08 8.36 3.51
C GLU A 99 4.24 8.34 2.24
N VAL A 100 4.37 9.38 1.40
CA VAL A 100 3.70 9.43 0.11
C VAL A 100 4.66 8.93 -0.95
N VAL A 101 4.23 7.94 -1.73
CA VAL A 101 4.98 7.41 -2.86
C VAL A 101 4.14 7.62 -4.11
N THR A 102 4.73 8.21 -5.13
CA THR A 102 4.02 8.52 -6.37
C THR A 102 4.38 7.50 -7.45
N LEU A 103 3.37 7.01 -8.16
CA LEU A 103 3.52 6.09 -9.29
C LEU A 103 2.86 6.68 -10.53
N GLY A 104 3.56 6.64 -11.64
CA GLY A 104 3.05 7.13 -12.93
C GLY A 104 3.69 8.36 -13.47
#